data_2b9a720a70dcc3f0c892e8e5128db584
#
_entry.id   2b9a720a70dcc3f0c892e8e5128db584
#
_cell.length_a   1.000
_cell.length_b   1.000
_cell.length_c   1.000
_cell.angle_alpha   90.00
_cell.angle_beta   90.00
_cell.angle_gamma   90.00
#
_symmetry.space_group_name_H-M   'P 1'
#
loop_
_entity.id
_entity.type
_entity.pdbx_description
1 polymer ?
#
loop_
_entity_poly.entity_id
_entity_poly.type
_entity_poly.pdbx_seq_one_letter_code
_entity_poly.pdbx_strand_id
1 'polypeptide(L)'
;QVVTQMMMKAIDEINANAEGIHVTGYPNGVLGGSSDLVEGVQEGMVDIITEGPAQFASWIPKAAQVEAPYLWQSVEHMQKALNGEYKDTLNELFQQVDVRIMGSFYYGTRQLTTNKTVSTLADLKGMKIRVPQSDLYIKMVEAWGASATPMNINELYMALQTGTVDGQENPLTTFQSYKFYEVVKNVTLTNHIICPNMVFMNGDVWNGLSDHDKEVVQTAINNAITWQDEQIITAEQSLASELEGLGVTIITPDDTIREATVPYIKPSIEDWDYIQTLA
;
A
#
# COMPACT_ATOMS: atom_id res chain seq x y z
N GLN A 1 4.23 8.69 10.56
CA GLN A 1 4.09 8.33 9.15
C GLN A 1 3.38 9.43 8.38
N VAL A 2 3.69 9.59 7.08
CA VAL A 2 3.05 10.60 6.22
C VAL A 2 1.55 10.33 6.09
N VAL A 3 1.15 9.06 5.94
CA VAL A 3 -0.29 8.65 5.89
C VAL A 3 -1.07 9.10 7.12
N THR A 4 -0.50 8.97 8.32
CA THR A 4 -1.14 9.48 9.55
C THR A 4 -1.35 11.00 9.47
N GLN A 5 -0.33 11.74 9.00
CA GLN A 5 -0.43 13.20 8.86
C GLN A 5 -1.47 13.59 7.79
N MET A 6 -1.52 12.84 6.69
CA MET A 6 -2.54 13.00 5.64
C MET A 6 -3.95 12.91 6.23
N MET A 7 -4.24 11.83 6.94
CA MET A 7 -5.56 11.63 7.53
C MET A 7 -5.89 12.66 8.60
N MET A 8 -4.92 13.06 9.44
CA MET A 8 -5.15 14.14 10.41
C MET A 8 -5.47 15.48 9.73
N LYS A 9 -4.83 15.81 8.61
CA LYS A 9 -5.18 17.00 7.82
C LYS A 9 -6.60 16.93 7.27
N ALA A 10 -7.02 15.77 6.72
CA ALA A 10 -8.38 15.58 6.27
C ALA A 10 -9.38 15.75 7.42
N ILE A 11 -9.11 15.16 8.59
CA ILE A 11 -9.94 15.27 9.79
C ILE A 11 -10.07 16.72 10.26
N ASP A 12 -8.97 17.46 10.32
CA ASP A 12 -8.97 18.87 10.74
C ASP A 12 -9.81 19.73 9.78
N GLU A 13 -9.67 19.50 8.46
CA GLU A 13 -10.45 20.21 7.44
C GLU A 13 -11.94 19.85 7.48
N ILE A 14 -12.29 18.58 7.65
CA ILE A 14 -13.67 18.11 7.82
C ILE A 14 -14.30 18.77 9.05
N ASN A 15 -13.64 18.68 10.20
CA ASN A 15 -14.15 19.20 11.46
C ASN A 15 -14.28 20.73 11.49
N ALA A 16 -13.52 21.43 10.64
CA ALA A 16 -13.63 22.89 10.50
C ALA A 16 -14.80 23.33 9.62
N ASN A 17 -15.27 22.49 8.70
CA ASN A 17 -16.20 22.90 7.65
C ASN A 17 -17.52 22.10 7.62
N ALA A 18 -17.57 20.91 8.21
CA ALA A 18 -18.79 20.10 8.26
C ALA A 18 -19.78 20.65 9.30
N GLU A 19 -21.08 20.45 9.04
CA GLU A 19 -22.16 20.92 9.91
C GLU A 19 -22.83 19.80 10.70
N GLY A 20 -22.93 18.60 10.12
CA GLY A 20 -23.67 17.46 10.68
C GLY A 20 -22.81 16.35 11.29
N ILE A 21 -21.50 16.43 11.16
CA ILE A 21 -20.57 15.39 11.58
C ILE A 21 -19.36 15.94 12.32
N HIS A 22 -18.74 15.07 13.12
CA HIS A 22 -17.43 15.29 13.72
C HIS A 22 -16.60 14.01 13.62
N VAL A 23 -15.39 14.11 13.07
CA VAL A 23 -14.50 12.97 12.83
C VAL A 23 -13.41 12.90 13.89
N THR A 24 -13.18 11.71 14.43
CA THR A 24 -12.11 11.42 15.40
C THR A 24 -11.13 10.42 14.79
N GLY A 25 -9.83 10.75 14.82
CA GLY A 25 -8.77 9.89 14.28
C GLY A 25 -8.18 8.94 15.33
N TYR A 26 -7.93 7.71 14.90
CA TYR A 26 -7.33 6.64 15.72
C TYR A 26 -6.04 6.13 15.04
N PRO A 27 -4.91 6.86 15.18
CA PRO A 27 -3.65 6.50 14.53
C PRO A 27 -2.95 5.32 15.21
N ASN A 28 -1.87 4.82 14.55
CA ASN A 28 -0.93 3.83 15.09
C ASN A 28 -1.53 2.45 15.37
N GLY A 29 -2.57 2.05 14.61
CA GLY A 29 -3.14 0.70 14.69
C GLY A 29 -3.87 0.38 16.00
N VAL A 30 -4.36 1.39 16.73
CA VAL A 30 -5.09 1.18 18.00
C VAL A 30 -6.45 0.51 17.80
N LEU A 31 -7.00 0.54 16.57
CA LEU A 31 -8.23 -0.16 16.20
C LEU A 31 -7.98 -1.56 15.60
N GLY A 32 -6.72 -2.01 15.55
CA GLY A 32 -6.36 -3.31 15.03
C GLY A 32 -5.37 -3.27 13.86
N GLY A 33 -5.10 -4.44 13.27
CA GLY A 33 -4.31 -4.58 12.04
C GLY A 33 -5.17 -4.40 10.77
N SER A 34 -4.54 -4.59 9.61
CA SER A 34 -5.21 -4.40 8.31
C SER A 34 -6.49 -5.22 8.18
N SER A 35 -6.50 -6.48 8.60
CA SER A 35 -7.70 -7.35 8.55
C SER A 35 -8.83 -6.79 9.41
N ASP A 36 -8.52 -6.35 10.65
CA ASP A 36 -9.52 -5.79 11.57
C ASP A 36 -10.13 -4.51 11.00
N LEU A 37 -9.30 -3.67 10.35
CA LEU A 37 -9.76 -2.41 9.75
C LEU A 37 -10.66 -2.66 8.53
N VAL A 38 -10.28 -3.61 7.66
CA VAL A 38 -11.05 -3.96 6.47
C VAL A 38 -12.42 -4.56 6.83
N GLU A 39 -12.47 -5.48 7.79
CA GLU A 39 -13.72 -6.00 8.33
C GLU A 39 -14.53 -4.88 9.00
N GLY A 40 -13.86 -4.03 9.81
CA GLY A 40 -14.49 -2.94 10.52
C GLY A 40 -15.18 -1.91 9.61
N VAL A 41 -14.57 -1.56 8.46
CA VAL A 41 -15.19 -0.61 7.53
C VAL A 41 -16.37 -1.24 6.78
N GLN A 42 -16.33 -2.53 6.48
CA GLN A 42 -17.45 -3.25 5.86
C GLN A 42 -18.65 -3.35 6.80
N GLU A 43 -18.40 -3.66 8.08
CA GLU A 43 -19.43 -3.83 9.10
C GLU A 43 -19.92 -2.50 9.73
N GLY A 44 -19.32 -1.36 9.33
CA GLY A 44 -19.68 -0.05 9.88
C GLY A 44 -19.20 0.16 11.32
N MET A 45 -18.23 -0.62 11.81
CA MET A 45 -17.58 -0.40 13.11
C MET A 45 -16.54 0.71 13.03
N VAL A 46 -16.00 0.96 11.84
CA VAL A 46 -15.07 2.06 11.52
C VAL A 46 -15.59 2.75 10.26
N ASP A 47 -15.70 4.07 10.29
CA ASP A 47 -16.33 4.83 9.21
C ASP A 47 -15.38 5.02 8.01
N ILE A 48 -14.10 5.28 8.29
CA ILE A 48 -13.08 5.57 7.26
C ILE A 48 -11.76 4.88 7.65
N ILE A 49 -11.13 4.24 6.66
CA ILE A 49 -9.80 3.64 6.80
C ILE A 49 -8.88 4.03 5.64
N THR A 50 -7.59 3.82 5.82
CA THR A 50 -6.59 3.82 4.73
C THR A 50 -5.91 2.47 4.68
N GLU A 51 -6.02 1.78 3.55
CA GLU A 51 -5.41 0.46 3.34
C GLU A 51 -5.04 0.24 1.87
N GLY A 52 -4.18 -0.77 1.64
CA GLY A 52 -3.97 -1.30 0.29
C GLY A 52 -5.21 -2.06 -0.20
N PRO A 53 -5.65 -1.86 -1.44
CA PRO A 53 -6.82 -2.57 -1.97
C PRO A 53 -6.67 -4.09 -1.98
N ALA A 54 -5.45 -4.64 -2.01
CA ALA A 54 -5.20 -6.07 -1.91
C ALA A 54 -5.67 -6.69 -0.58
N GLN A 55 -5.87 -5.92 0.47
CA GLN A 55 -6.41 -6.40 1.75
C GLN A 55 -7.89 -6.82 1.65
N PHE A 56 -8.60 -6.34 0.63
CA PHE A 56 -9.99 -6.74 0.33
C PHE A 56 -10.09 -7.98 -0.56
N ALA A 57 -8.99 -8.63 -0.92
CA ALA A 57 -8.97 -9.70 -1.93
C ALA A 57 -9.84 -10.92 -1.59
N SER A 58 -10.11 -11.20 -0.31
CA SER A 58 -11.02 -12.28 0.12
C SER A 58 -12.47 -12.03 -0.27
N TRP A 59 -12.90 -10.78 -0.41
CA TRP A 59 -14.25 -10.39 -0.85
C TRP A 59 -14.26 -9.91 -2.29
N ILE A 60 -13.21 -9.20 -2.70
CA ILE A 60 -13.06 -8.61 -4.03
C ILE A 60 -11.68 -9.02 -4.59
N PRO A 61 -11.52 -10.22 -5.17
CA PRO A 61 -10.22 -10.68 -5.69
C PRO A 61 -9.60 -9.70 -6.69
N LYS A 62 -10.43 -9.00 -7.47
CA LYS A 62 -10.00 -8.00 -8.46
C LYS A 62 -9.36 -6.77 -7.82
N ALA A 63 -9.68 -6.44 -6.57
CA ALA A 63 -9.08 -5.31 -5.87
C ALA A 63 -7.55 -5.43 -5.72
N ALA A 64 -7.04 -6.66 -5.56
CA ALA A 64 -5.60 -6.90 -5.47
C ALA A 64 -4.83 -6.59 -6.76
N GLN A 65 -5.50 -6.61 -7.91
CA GLN A 65 -4.83 -6.47 -9.21
C GLN A 65 -4.07 -5.16 -9.36
N VAL A 66 -4.56 -4.08 -8.76
CA VAL A 66 -3.91 -2.77 -8.84
C VAL A 66 -2.59 -2.66 -8.05
N GLU A 67 -2.31 -3.65 -7.21
CA GLU A 67 -1.01 -3.82 -6.54
C GLU A 67 -0.11 -4.85 -7.23
N ALA A 68 -0.45 -5.27 -8.46
CA ALA A 68 0.35 -6.27 -9.16
C ALA A 68 1.77 -5.76 -9.44
N PRO A 69 2.79 -6.60 -9.18
CA PRO A 69 4.18 -6.26 -9.45
C PRO A 69 4.40 -5.84 -10.90
N TYR A 70 5.07 -4.71 -11.08
CA TYR A 70 5.42 -4.13 -12.40
C TYR A 70 4.22 -3.77 -13.29
N LEU A 71 3.02 -3.64 -12.73
CA LEU A 71 1.81 -3.24 -13.45
C LEU A 71 1.90 -1.78 -13.92
N TRP A 72 2.25 -0.87 -13.03
CA TRP A 72 2.28 0.56 -13.31
C TRP A 72 3.59 0.96 -13.97
N GLN A 73 3.50 1.77 -15.04
CA GLN A 73 4.68 2.28 -15.75
C GLN A 73 5.32 3.47 -15.03
N SER A 74 4.50 4.24 -14.31
CA SER A 74 4.92 5.41 -13.53
C SER A 74 3.88 5.73 -12.44
N VAL A 75 4.25 6.60 -11.51
CA VAL A 75 3.32 7.14 -10.50
C VAL A 75 2.17 7.89 -11.17
N GLU A 76 2.45 8.67 -12.21
CA GLU A 76 1.44 9.40 -12.99
C GLU A 76 0.43 8.45 -13.64
N HIS A 77 0.91 7.35 -14.25
CA HIS A 77 0.03 6.33 -14.84
C HIS A 77 -0.92 5.77 -13.78
N MET A 78 -0.40 5.37 -12.62
CA MET A 78 -1.19 4.85 -11.52
C MET A 78 -2.23 5.87 -11.04
N GLN A 79 -1.82 7.11 -10.79
CA GLN A 79 -2.72 8.17 -10.30
C GLN A 79 -3.82 8.50 -11.31
N LYS A 80 -3.47 8.61 -12.59
CA LYS A 80 -4.42 8.89 -13.67
C LYS A 80 -5.47 7.79 -13.79
N ALA A 81 -5.06 6.53 -13.73
CA ALA A 81 -5.97 5.39 -13.79
C ALA A 81 -6.87 5.30 -12.55
N LEU A 82 -6.26 5.31 -11.35
CA LEU A 82 -6.96 5.05 -10.09
C LEU A 82 -7.76 6.24 -9.53
N ASN A 83 -7.55 7.45 -10.03
CA ASN A 83 -8.38 8.62 -9.75
C ASN A 83 -9.23 9.05 -10.96
N GLY A 84 -9.15 8.29 -12.07
CA GLY A 84 -9.91 8.46 -13.29
C GLY A 84 -10.83 7.26 -13.58
N GLU A 85 -10.84 6.83 -14.83
CA GLU A 85 -11.77 5.83 -15.37
C GLU A 85 -11.77 4.48 -14.62
N TYR A 86 -10.60 3.98 -14.22
CA TYR A 86 -10.51 2.70 -13.52
C TYR A 86 -11.03 2.76 -12.08
N LYS A 87 -11.08 3.94 -11.46
CA LYS A 87 -11.71 4.15 -10.16
C LYS A 87 -13.17 3.76 -10.15
N ASP A 88 -13.92 4.12 -11.20
CA ASP A 88 -15.35 3.82 -11.29
C ASP A 88 -15.58 2.31 -11.37
N THR A 89 -14.77 1.60 -12.16
CA THR A 89 -14.78 0.14 -12.23
C THR A 89 -14.53 -0.51 -10.87
N LEU A 90 -13.56 -0.01 -10.10
CA LEU A 90 -13.29 -0.51 -8.75
C LEU A 90 -14.43 -0.17 -7.78
N ASN A 91 -14.96 1.05 -7.82
CA ASN A 91 -16.06 1.47 -6.95
C ASN A 91 -17.31 0.60 -7.12
N GLU A 92 -17.64 0.18 -8.34
CA GLU A 92 -18.75 -0.74 -8.58
C GLU A 92 -18.57 -2.09 -7.84
N LEU A 93 -17.32 -2.56 -7.72
CA LEU A 93 -17.01 -3.78 -6.97
C LEU A 93 -17.07 -3.54 -5.46
N PHE A 94 -16.50 -2.46 -4.98
CA PHE A 94 -16.47 -2.14 -3.55
C PHE A 94 -17.86 -1.84 -2.98
N GLN A 95 -18.76 -1.26 -3.77
CA GLN A 95 -20.15 -1.03 -3.36
C GLN A 95 -20.91 -2.34 -3.11
N GLN A 96 -20.50 -3.48 -3.67
CA GLN A 96 -21.08 -4.78 -3.38
C GLN A 96 -20.80 -5.30 -1.98
N VAL A 97 -19.86 -4.70 -1.28
CA VAL A 97 -19.47 -5.01 0.09
C VAL A 97 -19.60 -3.78 1.02
N ASP A 98 -20.51 -2.86 0.67
CA ASP A 98 -20.85 -1.65 1.41
C ASP A 98 -19.65 -0.73 1.70
N VAL A 99 -18.66 -0.71 0.81
CA VAL A 99 -17.48 0.15 0.90
C VAL A 99 -17.40 1.06 -0.32
N ARG A 100 -16.92 2.27 -0.11
CA ARG A 100 -16.69 3.27 -1.14
C ARG A 100 -15.22 3.69 -1.16
N ILE A 101 -14.63 3.78 -2.35
CA ILE A 101 -13.31 4.39 -2.56
C ILE A 101 -13.47 5.91 -2.60
N MET A 102 -12.90 6.61 -1.64
CA MET A 102 -12.90 8.08 -1.60
C MET A 102 -11.80 8.68 -2.47
N GLY A 103 -10.66 8.02 -2.56
CA GLY A 103 -9.55 8.39 -3.43
C GLY A 103 -8.36 7.44 -3.28
N SER A 104 -7.48 7.45 -4.28
CA SER A 104 -6.24 6.69 -4.28
C SER A 104 -5.05 7.64 -4.14
N PHE A 105 -4.03 7.23 -3.39
CA PHE A 105 -2.80 7.97 -3.18
C PHE A 105 -1.56 7.09 -3.39
N TYR A 106 -0.45 7.73 -3.70
CA TYR A 106 0.84 7.07 -3.82
C TYR A 106 1.42 6.77 -2.43
N TYR A 107 1.52 5.49 -2.11
CA TYR A 107 2.09 5.03 -0.83
C TYR A 107 3.62 4.94 -0.87
N GLY A 108 4.19 4.82 -2.05
CA GLY A 108 5.63 4.71 -2.34
C GLY A 108 5.95 3.51 -3.23
N THR A 109 7.17 3.48 -3.76
CA THR A 109 7.65 2.34 -4.55
C THR A 109 8.28 1.30 -3.62
N ARG A 110 7.75 0.06 -3.68
CA ARG A 110 8.17 -1.04 -2.80
C ARG A 110 9.52 -1.62 -3.23
N GLN A 111 10.36 -1.85 -2.23
CA GLN A 111 11.72 -2.39 -2.35
C GLN A 111 11.86 -3.63 -1.47
N LEU A 112 12.72 -4.54 -1.85
CA LEU A 112 13.05 -5.70 -1.03
C LEU A 112 14.10 -5.29 0.04
N THR A 113 13.90 -5.72 1.29
CA THR A 113 14.87 -5.49 2.38
C THR A 113 15.14 -6.78 3.13
N THR A 114 16.41 -7.09 3.38
CA THR A 114 16.85 -8.43 3.80
C THR A 114 18.03 -8.38 4.79
N ASN A 115 18.20 -9.49 5.53
CA ASN A 115 19.32 -9.69 6.46
C ASN A 115 20.66 -10.00 5.76
N LYS A 116 20.63 -10.33 4.48
CA LYS A 116 21.81 -10.55 3.63
C LYS A 116 21.67 -9.85 2.28
N THR A 117 22.77 -9.65 1.59
CA THR A 117 22.79 -9.07 0.23
C THR A 117 22.01 -9.93 -0.75
N VAL A 118 21.13 -9.30 -1.52
CA VAL A 118 20.38 -9.89 -2.64
C VAL A 118 20.63 -9.03 -3.87
N SER A 119 21.28 -9.60 -4.89
CA SER A 119 21.59 -8.92 -6.16
C SER A 119 20.93 -9.61 -7.36
N THR A 120 20.58 -10.89 -7.22
CA THR A 120 20.01 -11.73 -8.25
C THR A 120 18.85 -12.55 -7.71
N LEU A 121 18.03 -13.11 -8.59
CA LEU A 121 16.96 -14.04 -8.21
C LEU A 121 17.50 -15.25 -7.40
N ALA A 122 18.70 -15.74 -7.76
CA ALA A 122 19.30 -16.92 -7.10
C ALA A 122 19.57 -16.69 -5.60
N ASP A 123 19.84 -15.43 -5.19
CA ASP A 123 20.11 -15.07 -3.80
C ASP A 123 18.88 -15.20 -2.91
N LEU A 124 17.67 -15.13 -3.50
CA LEU A 124 16.37 -15.23 -2.79
C LEU A 124 15.99 -16.67 -2.44
N LYS A 125 16.61 -17.65 -3.09
CA LYS A 125 16.23 -19.05 -2.91
C LYS A 125 16.29 -19.50 -1.45
N GLY A 126 15.14 -19.96 -0.95
CA GLY A 126 15.00 -20.48 0.41
C GLY A 126 14.92 -19.42 1.50
N MET A 127 14.94 -18.13 1.17
CA MET A 127 14.69 -17.06 2.13
C MET A 127 13.22 -17.03 2.55
N LYS A 128 12.98 -16.63 3.79
CA LYS A 128 11.64 -16.37 4.32
C LYS A 128 11.38 -14.87 4.22
N ILE A 129 10.47 -14.49 3.34
CA ILE A 129 10.12 -13.08 3.12
C ILE A 129 8.73 -12.80 3.69
N ARG A 130 8.66 -11.87 4.61
CA ARG A 130 7.36 -11.40 5.10
C ARG A 130 6.62 -10.65 4.00
N VAL A 131 5.34 -10.92 3.90
CA VAL A 131 4.39 -10.20 3.03
C VAL A 131 3.13 -9.83 3.81
N PRO A 132 2.32 -8.86 3.34
CA PRO A 132 0.97 -8.67 3.86
C PRO A 132 0.11 -9.90 3.57
N GLN A 133 -1.06 -10.01 4.22
CA GLN A 133 -1.98 -11.14 4.07
C GLN A 133 -2.74 -11.05 2.75
N SER A 134 -2.06 -11.31 1.64
CA SER A 134 -2.63 -11.25 0.29
C SER A 134 -1.99 -12.32 -0.60
N ASP A 135 -2.84 -13.08 -1.30
CA ASP A 135 -2.40 -14.13 -2.24
C ASP A 135 -1.51 -13.59 -3.36
N LEU A 136 -1.73 -12.35 -3.79
CA LEU A 136 -0.90 -11.71 -4.81
C LEU A 136 0.56 -11.58 -4.36
N TYR A 137 0.76 -11.13 -3.12
CA TYR A 137 2.11 -10.98 -2.55
C TYR A 137 2.76 -12.34 -2.25
N ILE A 138 1.96 -13.33 -1.84
CA ILE A 138 2.44 -14.71 -1.67
C ILE A 138 2.96 -15.24 -3.01
N LYS A 139 2.17 -15.14 -4.08
CA LYS A 139 2.57 -15.55 -5.43
C LYS A 139 3.80 -14.82 -5.95
N MET A 140 3.93 -13.53 -5.64
CA MET A 140 5.13 -12.76 -6.00
C MET A 140 6.39 -13.35 -5.37
N VAL A 141 6.35 -13.64 -4.07
CA VAL A 141 7.49 -14.25 -3.36
C VAL A 141 7.79 -15.69 -3.83
N GLU A 142 6.73 -16.44 -4.18
CA GLU A 142 6.88 -17.76 -4.81
C GLU A 142 7.59 -17.68 -6.17
N ALA A 143 7.27 -16.67 -6.99
CA ALA A 143 7.98 -16.39 -8.24
C ALA A 143 9.48 -16.13 -8.03
N TRP A 144 9.86 -15.63 -6.86
CA TRP A 144 11.25 -15.42 -6.46
C TRP A 144 11.96 -16.69 -5.95
N GLY A 145 11.25 -17.82 -5.85
CA GLY A 145 11.78 -19.05 -5.25
C GLY A 145 12.04 -18.95 -3.75
N ALA A 146 11.45 -17.96 -3.10
CA ALA A 146 11.48 -17.74 -1.67
C ALA A 146 10.19 -18.26 -0.99
N SER A 147 10.17 -18.29 0.33
CA SER A 147 9.00 -18.68 1.12
C SER A 147 8.30 -17.43 1.65
N ALA A 148 7.04 -17.24 1.27
CA ALA A 148 6.25 -16.15 1.82
C ALA A 148 5.79 -16.45 3.25
N THR A 149 5.84 -15.44 4.12
CA THR A 149 5.37 -15.50 5.50
C THR A 149 4.39 -14.37 5.74
N PRO A 150 3.08 -14.58 5.50
CA PRO A 150 2.06 -13.55 5.71
C PRO A 150 1.92 -13.20 7.18
N MET A 151 1.97 -11.90 7.52
CA MET A 151 1.72 -11.38 8.89
C MET A 151 1.43 -9.90 8.87
N ASN A 152 0.78 -9.41 9.93
CA ASN A 152 0.56 -7.98 10.14
C ASN A 152 1.88 -7.21 10.27
N ILE A 153 1.90 -5.97 9.80
CA ILE A 153 3.11 -5.12 9.85
C ILE A 153 3.55 -4.83 11.29
N ASN A 154 2.61 -4.81 12.24
CA ASN A 154 2.90 -4.56 13.66
C ASN A 154 3.77 -5.67 14.29
N GLU A 155 3.75 -6.88 13.75
CA GLU A 155 4.56 -8.03 14.20
C GLU A 155 5.95 -8.06 13.55
N LEU A 156 6.13 -7.33 12.45
CA LEU A 156 7.26 -7.49 11.55
C LEU A 156 8.60 -7.13 12.18
N TYR A 157 8.67 -6.05 12.98
CA TYR A 157 9.94 -5.65 13.62
C TYR A 157 10.51 -6.80 14.47
N MET A 158 9.68 -7.42 15.30
CA MET A 158 10.10 -8.55 16.14
C MET A 158 10.44 -9.80 15.30
N ALA A 159 9.69 -10.06 14.23
CA ALA A 159 9.94 -11.18 13.33
C ALA A 159 11.30 -11.05 12.61
N LEU A 160 11.65 -9.84 12.18
CA LEU A 160 12.97 -9.52 11.61
C LEU A 160 14.08 -9.64 12.66
N GLN A 161 13.87 -9.08 13.86
CA GLN A 161 14.85 -9.08 14.94
C GLN A 161 15.18 -10.48 15.41
N THR A 162 14.21 -11.37 15.50
CA THR A 162 14.37 -12.76 15.95
C THR A 162 14.81 -13.70 14.83
N GLY A 163 14.85 -13.26 13.58
CA GLY A 163 15.15 -14.10 12.42
C GLY A 163 14.03 -15.09 12.07
N THR A 164 12.79 -14.82 12.51
CA THR A 164 11.61 -15.59 12.08
C THR A 164 11.41 -15.44 10.57
N VAL A 165 11.71 -14.25 10.04
CA VAL A 165 11.79 -13.94 8.63
C VAL A 165 13.16 -13.34 8.30
N ASP A 166 13.65 -13.57 7.08
CA ASP A 166 14.94 -13.08 6.59
C ASP A 166 14.85 -11.70 5.97
N GLY A 167 13.65 -11.28 5.62
CA GLY A 167 13.40 -10.00 4.97
C GLY A 167 11.92 -9.69 4.81
N GLN A 168 11.66 -8.56 4.18
CA GLN A 168 10.34 -8.04 3.86
C GLN A 168 10.40 -7.15 2.63
N GLU A 169 9.27 -6.67 2.14
CA GLU A 169 9.19 -5.72 1.05
C GLU A 169 8.19 -4.60 1.41
N ASN A 170 8.58 -3.36 1.22
CA ASN A 170 7.80 -2.16 1.49
C ASN A 170 8.48 -0.94 0.84
N PRO A 171 7.78 0.21 0.72
CA PRO A 171 8.43 1.47 0.41
C PRO A 171 9.51 1.84 1.44
N LEU A 172 10.53 2.56 1.00
CA LEU A 172 11.62 2.99 1.90
C LEU A 172 11.12 3.93 3.02
N THR A 173 10.07 4.70 2.78
CA THR A 173 9.40 5.53 3.79
C THR A 173 8.82 4.69 4.93
N THR A 174 8.22 3.54 4.61
CA THR A 174 7.74 2.56 5.60
C THR A 174 8.91 1.90 6.33
N PHE A 175 9.94 1.46 5.59
CA PHE A 175 11.15 0.88 6.15
C PHE A 175 11.81 1.81 7.18
N GLN A 176 11.89 3.11 6.89
CA GLN A 176 12.41 4.13 7.80
C GLN A 176 11.47 4.37 9.00
N SER A 177 10.17 4.56 8.76
CA SER A 177 9.19 4.92 9.80
C SER A 177 9.03 3.84 10.87
N TYR A 178 9.08 2.56 10.47
CA TYR A 178 9.04 1.42 11.39
C TYR A 178 10.43 1.04 11.93
N LYS A 179 11.47 1.78 11.55
CA LYS A 179 12.86 1.54 11.96
C LYS A 179 13.39 0.13 11.61
N PHE A 180 12.88 -0.49 10.56
CA PHE A 180 13.34 -1.81 10.14
C PHE A 180 14.83 -1.82 9.82
N TYR A 181 15.41 -0.67 9.47
CA TYR A 181 16.85 -0.49 9.27
C TYR A 181 17.70 -0.80 10.53
N GLU A 182 17.11 -0.87 11.72
CA GLU A 182 17.83 -1.28 12.93
C GLU A 182 18.10 -2.78 12.95
N VAL A 183 17.25 -3.58 12.32
CA VAL A 183 17.26 -5.06 12.38
C VAL A 183 17.62 -5.73 11.05
N VAL A 184 17.43 -5.05 9.89
CA VAL A 184 17.91 -5.51 8.57
C VAL A 184 18.61 -4.36 7.86
N LYS A 185 19.71 -4.66 7.16
CA LYS A 185 20.64 -3.63 6.68
C LYS A 185 20.83 -3.61 5.15
N ASN A 186 20.17 -4.50 4.42
CA ASN A 186 20.32 -4.55 2.96
C ASN A 186 18.98 -4.19 2.31
N VAL A 187 19.01 -3.20 1.43
CA VAL A 187 17.92 -2.79 0.57
C VAL A 187 18.27 -3.11 -0.86
N THR A 188 17.47 -3.93 -1.52
CA THR A 188 17.57 -4.19 -2.95
C THR A 188 16.51 -3.40 -3.69
N LEU A 189 16.94 -2.48 -4.57
CA LEU A 189 16.05 -1.59 -5.32
C LEU A 189 15.35 -2.37 -6.45
N THR A 190 14.44 -3.23 -6.08
CA THR A 190 13.66 -4.04 -7.03
C THR A 190 12.59 -3.25 -7.75
N ASN A 191 12.14 -2.12 -7.18
CA ASN A 191 11.05 -1.27 -7.72
C ASN A 191 9.86 -2.10 -8.21
N HIS A 192 9.52 -3.15 -7.46
CA HIS A 192 8.60 -4.18 -7.96
C HIS A 192 7.13 -3.76 -7.91
N ILE A 193 6.73 -2.82 -7.05
CA ILE A 193 5.37 -2.28 -7.01
C ILE A 193 5.43 -0.77 -6.82
N ILE A 194 4.91 0.01 -7.76
CA ILE A 194 4.45 1.37 -7.51
C ILE A 194 3.15 1.22 -6.76
N CYS A 195 3.16 1.47 -5.45
CA CYS A 195 2.12 0.99 -4.54
C CYS A 195 1.02 2.04 -4.37
N PRO A 196 -0.23 1.75 -4.81
CA PRO A 196 -1.37 2.55 -4.42
C PRO A 196 -1.82 2.15 -3.01
N ASN A 197 -2.24 3.12 -2.21
CA ASN A 197 -3.16 2.91 -1.11
C ASN A 197 -4.41 3.75 -1.37
N MET A 198 -5.49 3.43 -0.68
CA MET A 198 -6.77 4.11 -0.87
C MET A 198 -7.37 4.54 0.46
N VAL A 199 -8.17 5.59 0.40
CA VAL A 199 -9.08 5.96 1.47
C VAL A 199 -10.41 5.28 1.17
N PHE A 200 -10.85 4.42 2.08
CA PHE A 200 -12.13 3.73 2.01
C PHE A 200 -13.07 4.27 3.07
N MET A 201 -14.34 4.35 2.72
CA MET A 201 -15.42 4.76 3.62
C MET A 201 -16.56 3.75 3.58
N ASN A 202 -17.17 3.48 4.73
CA ASN A 202 -18.38 2.67 4.79
C ASN A 202 -19.49 3.32 3.95
N GLY A 203 -20.19 2.50 3.15
CA GLY A 203 -21.20 2.95 2.20
C GLY A 203 -22.43 3.57 2.88
N ASP A 204 -22.91 2.98 3.96
CA ASP A 204 -24.08 3.50 4.69
C ASP A 204 -23.76 4.82 5.38
N VAL A 205 -22.58 4.96 5.96
CA VAL A 205 -22.12 6.23 6.54
C VAL A 205 -22.09 7.31 5.47
N TRP A 206 -21.47 7.03 4.30
CA TRP A 206 -21.49 7.98 3.17
C TRP A 206 -22.89 8.37 2.74
N ASN A 207 -23.78 7.39 2.59
CA ASN A 207 -25.15 7.62 2.12
C ASN A 207 -25.96 8.46 3.13
N GLY A 208 -25.66 8.34 4.41
CA GLY A 208 -26.30 9.09 5.49
C GLY A 208 -25.85 10.55 5.61
N LEU A 209 -24.75 10.95 4.95
CA LEU A 209 -24.27 12.34 4.99
C LEU A 209 -25.20 13.27 4.19
N SER A 210 -25.31 14.53 4.63
CA SER A 210 -25.89 15.61 3.84
C SER A 210 -25.07 15.88 2.58
N ASP A 211 -25.65 16.52 1.56
CA ASP A 211 -24.90 16.88 0.35
C ASP A 211 -23.74 17.83 0.66
N HIS A 212 -23.93 18.74 1.61
CA HIS A 212 -22.87 19.62 2.09
C HIS A 212 -21.73 18.85 2.73
N ASP A 213 -22.03 17.94 3.69
CA ASP A 213 -20.99 17.15 4.37
C ASP A 213 -20.28 16.19 3.42
N LYS A 214 -20.97 15.63 2.40
CA LYS A 214 -20.35 14.85 1.32
C LYS A 214 -19.32 15.67 0.55
N GLU A 215 -19.65 16.89 0.19
CA GLU A 215 -18.72 17.79 -0.51
C GLU A 215 -17.52 18.13 0.36
N VAL A 216 -17.73 18.45 1.63
CA VAL A 216 -16.68 18.74 2.61
C VAL A 216 -15.75 17.55 2.77
N VAL A 217 -16.28 16.35 3.02
CA VAL A 217 -15.49 15.12 3.22
C VAL A 217 -14.66 14.78 1.98
N GLN A 218 -15.29 14.81 0.79
CA GLN A 218 -14.60 14.51 -0.46
C GLN A 218 -13.49 15.52 -0.75
N THR A 219 -13.75 16.82 -0.53
CA THR A 219 -12.76 17.89 -0.75
C THR A 219 -11.58 17.74 0.19
N ALA A 220 -11.82 17.55 1.48
CA ALA A 220 -10.78 17.38 2.49
C ALA A 220 -9.89 16.16 2.21
N ILE A 221 -10.49 15.04 1.81
CA ILE A 221 -9.74 13.84 1.43
C ILE A 221 -8.88 14.10 0.18
N ASN A 222 -9.43 14.74 -0.85
CA ASN A 222 -8.68 15.05 -2.07
C ASN A 222 -7.49 15.97 -1.78
N ASN A 223 -7.67 17.02 -0.96
CA ASN A 223 -6.59 17.93 -0.55
C ASN A 223 -5.50 17.18 0.23
N ALA A 224 -5.90 16.31 1.14
CA ALA A 224 -4.96 15.52 1.93
C ALA A 224 -4.18 14.50 1.08
N ILE A 225 -4.82 13.87 0.09
CA ILE A 225 -4.17 12.96 -0.87
C ILE A 225 -3.13 13.72 -1.69
N THR A 226 -3.47 14.88 -2.24
CA THR A 226 -2.54 15.71 -3.01
C THR A 226 -1.29 16.04 -2.19
N TRP A 227 -1.50 16.46 -0.94
CA TRP A 227 -0.39 16.73 -0.03
C TRP A 227 0.45 15.47 0.24
N GLN A 228 -0.18 14.31 0.47
CA GLN A 228 0.51 13.03 0.71
C GLN A 228 1.43 12.66 -0.46
N ASP A 229 0.92 12.73 -1.68
CA ASP A 229 1.65 12.37 -2.89
C ASP A 229 2.91 13.23 -3.06
N GLU A 230 2.80 14.54 -2.85
CA GLU A 230 3.92 15.46 -2.87
C GLU A 230 4.98 15.12 -1.81
N GLN A 231 4.55 14.76 -0.59
CA GLN A 231 5.48 14.40 0.49
C GLN A 231 6.25 13.12 0.16
N ILE A 232 5.58 12.08 -0.34
CA ILE A 232 6.22 10.80 -0.65
C ILE A 232 7.17 10.94 -1.85
N ILE A 233 6.74 11.59 -2.93
CA ILE A 233 7.59 11.83 -4.10
C ILE A 233 8.85 12.61 -3.70
N THR A 234 8.71 13.63 -2.85
CA THR A 234 9.86 14.40 -2.35
C THR A 234 10.77 13.57 -1.47
N ALA A 235 10.22 12.80 -0.54
CA ALA A 235 11.00 11.97 0.38
C ALA A 235 11.81 10.91 -0.36
N GLU A 236 11.25 10.25 -1.37
CA GLU A 236 11.93 9.19 -2.11
C GLU A 236 13.20 9.67 -2.84
N GLN A 237 13.30 10.97 -3.14
CA GLN A 237 14.48 11.53 -3.83
C GLN A 237 15.77 11.46 -2.99
N SER A 238 15.69 11.51 -1.67
CA SER A 238 16.85 11.52 -0.76
C SER A 238 16.96 10.31 0.14
N LEU A 239 15.87 9.56 0.30
CA LEU A 239 15.74 8.56 1.36
C LEU A 239 16.74 7.41 1.25
N ALA A 240 17.10 6.97 0.05
CA ALA A 240 18.13 5.95 -0.14
C ALA A 240 19.48 6.41 0.45
N SER A 241 19.88 7.65 0.15
CA SER A 241 21.12 8.24 0.67
C SER A 241 21.07 8.47 2.19
N GLU A 242 19.92 8.86 2.73
CA GLU A 242 19.73 8.99 4.19
C GLU A 242 19.89 7.64 4.90
N LEU A 243 19.33 6.57 4.32
CA LEU A 243 19.45 5.21 4.85
C LEU A 243 20.88 4.69 4.77
N GLU A 244 21.65 5.02 3.72
CA GLU A 244 23.09 4.73 3.65
C GLU A 244 23.84 5.40 4.81
N GLY A 245 23.48 6.65 5.16
CA GLY A 245 24.01 7.35 6.33
C GLY A 245 23.71 6.65 7.67
N LEU A 246 22.67 5.81 7.72
CA LEU A 246 22.30 4.96 8.86
C LEU A 246 22.92 3.56 8.81
N GLY A 247 23.82 3.33 7.88
CA GLY A 247 24.55 2.07 7.72
C GLY A 247 23.76 0.99 6.97
N VAL A 248 22.78 1.38 6.15
CA VAL A 248 22.06 0.50 5.22
C VAL A 248 22.86 0.38 3.93
N THR A 249 22.96 -0.83 3.39
CA THR A 249 23.54 -1.08 2.06
C THR A 249 22.46 -1.03 1.01
N ILE A 250 22.60 -0.15 0.04
CA ILE A 250 21.70 -0.04 -1.10
C ILE A 250 22.26 -0.84 -2.28
N ILE A 251 21.45 -1.72 -2.86
CA ILE A 251 21.84 -2.67 -3.89
C ILE A 251 20.94 -2.48 -5.11
N THR A 252 21.53 -2.32 -6.28
CA THR A 252 20.81 -2.39 -7.55
C THR A 252 20.88 -3.85 -8.05
N PRO A 253 19.76 -4.58 -8.14
CA PRO A 253 19.76 -5.95 -8.62
C PRO A 253 19.93 -6.00 -10.14
N ASP A 254 20.21 -7.20 -10.67
CA ASP A 254 20.02 -7.49 -12.08
C ASP A 254 18.51 -7.67 -12.41
N ASP A 255 18.20 -7.90 -13.68
CA ASP A 255 16.82 -8.03 -14.16
C ASP A 255 16.16 -9.38 -13.83
N THR A 256 16.90 -10.35 -13.29
CA THR A 256 16.39 -11.72 -13.11
C THR A 256 15.18 -11.81 -12.18
N ILE A 257 15.08 -10.93 -11.17
CA ILE A 257 13.92 -10.85 -10.28
C ILE A 257 12.67 -10.42 -11.06
N ARG A 258 12.80 -9.37 -11.88
CA ARG A 258 11.70 -8.87 -12.71
C ARG A 258 11.30 -9.90 -13.78
N GLU A 259 12.28 -10.49 -14.45
CA GLU A 259 12.08 -11.50 -15.50
C GLU A 259 11.35 -12.75 -14.98
N ALA A 260 11.55 -13.14 -13.72
CA ALA A 260 10.82 -14.21 -13.08
C ALA A 260 9.41 -13.78 -12.65
N THR A 261 9.25 -12.54 -12.15
CA THR A 261 8.00 -12.06 -11.56
C THR A 261 6.92 -11.81 -12.61
N VAL A 262 7.25 -11.05 -13.67
CA VAL A 262 6.24 -10.59 -14.63
C VAL A 262 5.52 -11.73 -15.34
N PRO A 263 6.20 -12.74 -15.92
CA PRO A 263 5.52 -13.85 -16.58
C PRO A 263 4.68 -14.72 -15.64
N TYR A 264 5.06 -14.76 -14.35
CA TYR A 264 4.35 -15.54 -13.33
C TYR A 264 3.07 -14.82 -12.85
N ILE A 265 3.11 -13.52 -12.70
CA ILE A 265 2.01 -12.71 -12.15
C ILE A 265 1.03 -12.26 -13.23
N LYS A 266 1.52 -11.75 -14.37
CA LYS A 266 0.67 -11.17 -15.43
C LYS A 266 -0.53 -12.04 -15.83
N PRO A 267 -0.42 -13.37 -16.00
CA PRO A 267 -1.57 -14.20 -16.37
C PRO A 267 -2.70 -14.25 -15.35
N SER A 268 -2.43 -13.85 -14.10
CA SER A 268 -3.46 -13.80 -13.03
C SER A 268 -4.11 -12.42 -12.89
N ILE A 269 -3.70 -11.42 -13.69
CA ILE A 269 -4.21 -10.06 -13.66
C ILE A 269 -5.11 -9.84 -14.87
N GLU A 270 -6.41 -9.92 -14.65
CA GLU A 270 -7.42 -9.86 -15.72
C GLU A 270 -7.33 -8.56 -16.54
N ASP A 271 -7.16 -7.42 -15.87
CA ASP A 271 -7.18 -6.11 -16.50
C ASP A 271 -5.78 -5.59 -16.89
N TRP A 272 -4.73 -6.43 -16.85
CA TRP A 272 -3.35 -5.99 -17.12
C TRP A 272 -3.24 -5.17 -18.38
N ASP A 273 -3.66 -5.74 -19.51
CA ASP A 273 -3.49 -5.10 -20.82
C ASP A 273 -4.38 -3.85 -20.97
N TYR A 274 -5.59 -3.85 -20.37
CA TYR A 274 -6.45 -2.67 -20.34
C TYR A 274 -5.81 -1.55 -19.51
N ILE A 275 -5.31 -1.83 -18.32
CA ILE A 275 -4.63 -0.86 -17.47
C ILE A 275 -3.44 -0.22 -18.20
N GLN A 276 -2.69 -1.01 -19.00
CA GLN A 276 -1.58 -0.46 -19.78
C GLN A 276 -2.02 0.59 -20.81
N THR A 277 -3.28 0.59 -21.24
CA THR A 277 -3.80 1.61 -22.19
C THR A 277 -4.16 2.94 -21.53
N LEU A 278 -4.20 2.99 -20.19
CA LEU A 278 -4.55 4.18 -19.41
C LEU A 278 -3.34 5.10 -19.12
N ALA A 279 -2.15 4.73 -19.58
CA ALA A 279 -0.89 5.44 -19.36
C ALA A 279 -0.88 6.87 -19.97
#